data_296e8e7a9721984ee108dfcda8047ff0
#
_entry.id   296e8e7a9721984ee108dfcda8047ff0
#
_cell.length_a   1.000
_cell.length_b   1.000
_cell.length_c   1.000
_cell.angle_alpha   90.00
_cell.angle_beta   90.00
_cell.angle_gamma   90.00
#
_symmetry.space_group_name_H-M   'P 1'
#
loop_
_entity.id
_entity.type
_entity.pdbx_description
1 polymer ?
#
loop_
_entity_poly.entity_id
_entity_poly.type
_entity_poly.pdbx_seq_one_letter_code
_entity_poly.pdbx_strand_id
1 'polypeptide(L)'
;MEEEKLKRISVYIDGANFYYGLKTISPRYSDIFFDFEKFVKEIIGKDELIAIYYYNAPLKENFNKYVYWNQMRLFARLRKICKCVVVLCKRQKRVDRDEQEYYVIKGDDIYLSLDMLRDACKDKYDKAILVSGDGDFAQLVDYVRKEGKDVEVYAFKELTSVDLINKANKHFWIDKKMVNKFFWRGK
;
A
#
# COMPACT_ATOMS: atom_id res chain seq x y z
N MET A 1 -15.25 -11.42 -31.47
CA MET A 1 -14.44 -11.33 -30.23
C MET A 1 -14.38 -9.86 -29.91
N GLU A 2 -15.09 -9.43 -28.86
CA GLU A 2 -14.94 -8.05 -28.36
C GLU A 2 -13.51 -7.91 -27.84
N GLU A 3 -12.75 -6.94 -28.34
CA GLU A 3 -11.47 -6.58 -27.76
C GLU A 3 -11.72 -6.14 -26.32
N GLU A 4 -11.20 -6.87 -25.35
CA GLU A 4 -11.30 -6.55 -23.93
C GLU A 4 -10.64 -5.20 -23.71
N LYS A 5 -11.43 -4.16 -23.47
CA LYS A 5 -10.94 -2.79 -23.29
C LYS A 5 -10.03 -2.73 -22.07
N LEU A 6 -8.78 -2.30 -22.25
CA LEU A 6 -7.84 -2.09 -21.16
C LEU A 6 -8.42 -1.12 -20.13
N LYS A 7 -8.36 -1.50 -18.84
CA LYS A 7 -8.80 -0.66 -17.74
C LYS A 7 -7.68 0.28 -17.28
N ARG A 8 -8.05 1.49 -16.95
CA ARG A 8 -7.15 2.45 -16.28
C ARG A 8 -7.05 2.06 -14.81
N ILE A 9 -5.83 1.84 -14.30
CA ILE A 9 -5.61 1.34 -12.93
C ILE A 9 -4.79 2.34 -12.12
N SER A 10 -5.26 2.66 -10.91
CA SER A 10 -4.47 3.32 -9.87
C SER A 10 -4.23 2.38 -8.70
N VAL A 11 -3.00 2.39 -8.18
CA VAL A 11 -2.56 1.52 -7.07
C VAL A 11 -2.28 2.37 -5.84
N TYR A 12 -2.90 2.02 -4.71
CA TYR A 12 -2.79 2.72 -3.42
C TYR A 12 -2.18 1.77 -2.40
N ILE A 13 -0.97 2.08 -1.92
CA ILE A 13 -0.19 1.19 -1.06
C ILE A 13 -0.06 1.83 0.33
N ASP A 14 -0.64 1.19 1.32
CA ASP A 14 -0.38 1.46 2.72
C ASP A 14 0.96 0.84 3.12
N GLY A 15 1.99 1.68 3.18
CA GLY A 15 3.35 1.22 3.44
C GLY A 15 3.55 0.69 4.85
N ALA A 16 2.78 1.16 5.83
CA ALA A 16 2.86 0.64 7.20
C ALA A 16 2.25 -0.76 7.29
N ASN A 17 1.04 -0.95 6.77
CA ASN A 17 0.38 -2.25 6.73
C ASN A 17 1.20 -3.26 5.91
N PHE A 18 1.76 -2.83 4.77
CA PHE A 18 2.63 -3.67 3.96
C PHE A 18 3.90 -4.12 4.72
N TYR A 19 4.57 -3.21 5.42
CA TYR A 19 5.74 -3.55 6.23
C TYR A 19 5.40 -4.56 7.33
N TYR A 20 4.35 -4.32 8.10
CA TYR A 20 3.94 -5.25 9.14
C TYR A 20 3.45 -6.58 8.57
N GLY A 21 2.78 -6.59 7.43
CA GLY A 21 2.38 -7.80 6.72
C GLY A 21 3.57 -8.66 6.29
N LEU A 22 4.66 -8.06 5.80
CA LEU A 22 5.90 -8.81 5.55
C LEU A 22 6.43 -9.48 6.81
N LYS A 23 6.30 -8.83 7.99
CA LYS A 23 6.74 -9.38 9.27
C LYS A 23 5.91 -10.57 9.74
N THR A 24 4.64 -10.68 9.37
CA THR A 24 3.82 -11.88 9.67
C THR A 24 4.34 -13.12 8.92
N ILE A 25 4.86 -12.93 7.70
CA ILE A 25 5.44 -14.05 6.93
C ILE A 25 6.83 -14.43 7.47
N SER A 26 7.68 -13.44 7.76
CA SER A 26 9.01 -13.65 8.36
C SER A 26 9.56 -12.37 8.98
N PRO A 27 10.10 -12.43 10.21
CA PRO A 27 10.78 -11.28 10.83
C PRO A 27 11.96 -10.73 10.01
N ARG A 28 12.53 -11.53 9.10
CA ARG A 28 13.65 -11.14 8.22
C ARG A 28 13.21 -10.33 7.00
N TYR A 29 11.93 -10.36 6.63
CA TYR A 29 11.44 -9.60 5.49
C TYR A 29 11.32 -8.11 5.83
N SER A 30 11.65 -7.27 4.87
CA SER A 30 11.49 -5.82 4.95
C SER A 30 11.18 -5.27 3.57
N ASP A 31 10.32 -4.28 3.51
CA ASP A 31 9.90 -3.58 2.31
C ASP A 31 11.05 -2.91 1.54
N ILE A 32 12.16 -2.60 2.24
CA ILE A 32 13.38 -2.07 1.60
C ILE A 32 14.00 -3.03 0.58
N PHE A 33 13.74 -4.34 0.69
CA PHE A 33 14.22 -5.37 -0.24
C PHE A 33 13.13 -5.85 -1.19
N PHE A 34 11.96 -5.23 -1.18
CA PHE A 34 10.85 -5.61 -2.05
C PHE A 34 10.85 -4.80 -3.35
N ASP A 35 10.65 -5.49 -4.48
CA ASP A 35 10.59 -4.89 -5.81
C ASP A 35 9.15 -4.46 -6.13
N PHE A 36 8.79 -3.26 -5.67
CA PHE A 36 7.45 -2.70 -5.89
C PHE A 36 7.13 -2.49 -7.36
N GLU A 37 8.13 -2.20 -8.20
CA GLU A 37 7.89 -2.00 -9.64
C GLU A 37 7.43 -3.28 -10.31
N LYS A 38 8.15 -4.39 -10.06
CA LYS A 38 7.74 -5.69 -10.61
C LYS A 38 6.44 -6.17 -10.02
N PHE A 39 6.22 -5.96 -8.72
CA PHE A 39 4.97 -6.32 -8.07
C PHE A 39 3.78 -5.59 -8.71
N VAL A 40 3.86 -4.26 -8.88
CA VAL A 40 2.80 -3.49 -9.52
C VAL A 40 2.57 -3.94 -10.96
N LYS A 41 3.62 -4.15 -11.75
CA LYS A 41 3.51 -4.68 -13.12
C LYS A 41 2.78 -6.03 -13.18
N GLU A 42 3.02 -6.90 -12.21
CA GLU A 42 2.34 -8.20 -12.15
C GLU A 42 0.86 -8.06 -11.84
N ILE A 43 0.50 -7.26 -10.81
CA ILE A 43 -0.89 -7.17 -10.35
C ILE A 43 -1.79 -6.37 -11.28
N ILE A 44 -1.25 -5.46 -12.08
CA ILE A 44 -2.03 -4.74 -13.12
C ILE A 44 -2.16 -5.56 -14.41
N GLY A 45 -1.25 -6.50 -14.66
CA GLY A 45 -1.27 -7.34 -15.87
C GLY A 45 -1.12 -6.51 -17.15
N LYS A 46 -2.11 -6.61 -18.05
CA LYS A 46 -2.14 -5.90 -19.34
C LYS A 46 -2.78 -4.51 -19.25
N ASP A 47 -3.43 -4.20 -18.14
CA ASP A 47 -4.16 -2.96 -17.94
C ASP A 47 -3.23 -1.73 -17.91
N GLU A 48 -3.79 -0.54 -18.09
CA GLU A 48 -3.04 0.72 -18.13
C GLU A 48 -2.79 1.26 -16.71
N LEU A 49 -1.53 1.40 -16.29
CA LEU A 49 -1.19 2.06 -15.05
C LEU A 49 -1.39 3.58 -15.17
N ILE A 50 -2.22 4.15 -14.31
CA ILE A 50 -2.41 5.61 -14.19
C ILE A 50 -1.49 6.20 -13.14
N ALA A 51 -1.50 5.65 -11.92
CA ALA A 51 -0.67 6.13 -10.82
C ALA A 51 -0.39 5.03 -9.81
N ILE A 52 0.72 5.19 -9.08
CA ILE A 52 1.04 4.46 -7.86
C ILE A 52 1.17 5.48 -6.74
N TYR A 53 0.46 5.29 -5.65
CA TYR A 53 0.61 6.09 -4.43
C TYR A 53 1.12 5.18 -3.31
N TYR A 54 2.21 5.58 -2.68
CA TYR A 54 2.78 4.89 -1.53
C TYR A 54 2.74 5.80 -0.31
N TYR A 55 1.98 5.43 0.70
CA TYR A 55 1.77 6.21 1.92
C TYR A 55 2.63 5.66 3.05
N ASN A 56 3.41 6.51 3.70
CA ASN A 56 4.18 6.13 4.89
C ASN A 56 4.66 7.40 5.63
N ALA A 57 5.13 7.23 6.86
CA ALA A 57 5.75 8.29 7.62
C ALA A 57 7.25 8.02 7.83
N PRO A 58 8.12 9.01 7.57
CA PRO A 58 9.55 8.84 7.79
C PRO A 58 9.85 8.57 9.27
N LEU A 59 10.78 7.65 9.51
CA LEU A 59 11.37 7.45 10.84
C LEU A 59 12.15 8.70 11.25
N LYS A 60 12.34 8.90 12.55
CA LYS A 60 13.29 9.89 13.04
C LYS A 60 14.70 9.30 13.02
N GLU A 61 15.69 10.08 12.58
CA GLU A 61 17.07 9.63 12.46
C GLU A 61 17.66 9.18 13.80
N ASN A 62 17.24 9.83 14.90
CA ASN A 62 17.71 9.53 16.25
C ASN A 62 17.22 8.18 16.82
N PHE A 63 16.21 7.55 16.19
CA PHE A 63 15.68 6.26 16.64
C PHE A 63 16.65 5.11 16.32
N ASN A 64 17.05 5.00 15.05
CA ASN A 64 18.04 4.04 14.56
C ASN A 64 18.52 4.50 13.19
N LYS A 65 19.76 4.98 13.10
CA LYS A 65 20.32 5.52 11.85
C LYS A 65 20.27 4.53 10.68
N TYR A 66 20.56 3.26 10.93
CA TYR A 66 20.56 2.25 9.88
C TYR A 66 19.16 2.05 9.28
N VAL A 67 18.13 1.92 10.13
CA VAL A 67 16.75 1.73 9.70
C VAL A 67 16.22 2.99 9.01
N TYR A 68 16.55 4.18 9.54
CA TYR A 68 16.21 5.46 8.93
C TYR A 68 16.77 5.57 7.50
N TRP A 69 18.06 5.36 7.31
CA TRP A 69 18.68 5.49 5.99
C TRP A 69 18.17 4.44 5.00
N ASN A 70 17.86 3.23 5.46
CA ASN A 70 17.25 2.22 4.63
C ASN A 70 15.85 2.64 4.16
N GLN A 71 15.03 3.23 5.04
CA GLN A 71 13.73 3.76 4.66
C GLN A 71 13.88 4.94 3.66
N MET A 72 14.84 5.83 3.87
CA MET A 72 15.11 6.91 2.91
C MET A 72 15.52 6.38 1.53
N ARG A 73 16.33 5.31 1.49
CA ARG A 73 16.68 4.62 0.24
C ARG A 73 15.45 3.99 -0.42
N LEU A 74 14.54 3.39 0.34
CA LEU A 74 13.27 2.89 -0.18
C LEU A 74 12.48 4.01 -0.84
N PHE A 75 12.25 5.13 -0.14
CA PHE A 75 11.52 6.26 -0.71
C PHE A 75 12.18 6.83 -1.97
N ALA A 76 13.52 6.90 -1.98
CA ALA A 76 14.25 7.34 -3.16
C ALA A 76 14.08 6.39 -4.36
N ARG A 77 14.02 5.07 -4.13
CA ARG A 77 13.75 4.08 -5.18
C ARG A 77 12.32 4.17 -5.69
N LEU A 78 11.34 4.26 -4.78
CA LEU A 78 9.93 4.39 -5.15
C LEU A 78 9.68 5.61 -6.05
N ARG A 79 10.30 6.76 -5.73
CA ARG A 79 10.18 7.98 -6.55
C ARG A 79 10.77 7.85 -7.96
N LYS A 80 11.61 6.83 -8.20
CA LYS A 80 12.16 6.54 -9.54
C LYS A 80 11.23 5.66 -10.38
N ILE A 81 10.25 5.00 -9.76
CA ILE A 81 9.26 4.21 -10.48
C ILE A 81 8.33 5.17 -11.25
N CYS A 82 8.12 4.90 -12.53
CA CYS A 82 7.25 5.71 -13.36
C CYS A 82 5.85 5.81 -12.76
N LYS A 83 5.27 7.01 -12.74
CA LYS A 83 3.94 7.30 -12.18
C LYS A 83 3.79 7.01 -10.68
N CYS A 84 4.90 6.89 -9.91
CA CYS A 84 4.85 6.66 -8.48
C CYS A 84 5.03 7.95 -7.67
N VAL A 85 4.07 8.18 -6.79
CA VAL A 85 4.06 9.30 -5.83
C VAL A 85 4.24 8.74 -4.41
N VAL A 86 5.28 9.18 -3.71
CA VAL A 86 5.49 8.85 -2.29
C VAL A 86 4.90 9.96 -1.44
N VAL A 87 3.81 9.64 -0.77
CA VAL A 87 3.10 10.55 0.15
C VAL A 87 3.66 10.38 1.55
N LEU A 88 4.34 11.41 2.05
CA LEU A 88 4.94 11.37 3.38
C LEU A 88 3.98 11.93 4.42
N CYS A 89 3.56 11.07 5.34
CA CYS A 89 2.70 11.38 6.46
C CYS A 89 3.50 11.83 7.68
N LYS A 90 2.81 12.30 8.73
CA LYS A 90 3.47 12.75 9.97
C LYS A 90 3.61 11.58 10.95
N ARG A 91 4.73 11.54 11.66
CA ARG A 91 4.92 10.65 12.80
C ARG A 91 4.79 11.44 14.09
N GLN A 92 3.86 11.06 14.95
CA GLN A 92 3.62 11.71 16.23
C GLN A 92 4.10 10.81 17.37
N LYS A 93 4.90 11.40 18.27
CA LYS A 93 5.29 10.79 19.54
C LYS A 93 4.07 10.76 20.47
N ARG A 94 3.89 9.65 21.15
CA ARG A 94 2.92 9.48 22.23
C ARG A 94 3.61 8.81 23.41
N VAL A 95 2.99 8.96 24.57
CA VAL A 95 3.42 8.33 25.82
C VAL A 95 2.26 7.47 26.29
N ASP A 96 2.49 6.22 26.65
CA ASP A 96 1.48 5.35 27.22
C ASP A 96 1.31 5.59 28.74
N ARG A 97 0.48 4.74 29.39
CA ARG A 97 0.20 4.85 30.83
C ARG A 97 1.40 4.50 31.71
N ASP A 98 2.36 3.76 31.14
CA ASP A 98 3.61 3.31 31.81
C ASP A 98 4.78 4.24 31.47
N GLU A 99 4.48 5.48 31.00
CA GLU A 99 5.44 6.52 30.59
C GLU A 99 6.39 6.07 29.45
N GLN A 100 6.04 5.00 28.72
CA GLN A 100 6.82 4.55 27.58
C GLN A 100 6.47 5.35 26.32
N GLU A 101 7.50 5.83 25.65
CA GLU A 101 7.37 6.58 24.41
C GLU A 101 7.15 5.65 23.24
N TYR A 102 6.09 5.89 22.48
CA TYR A 102 5.84 5.21 21.20
C TYR A 102 5.47 6.20 20.11
N TYR A 103 5.53 5.75 18.86
CA TYR A 103 5.24 6.59 17.71
C TYR A 103 4.07 6.02 16.93
N VAL A 104 3.12 6.88 16.58
CA VAL A 104 2.01 6.57 15.67
C VAL A 104 2.17 7.36 14.37
N ILE A 105 1.85 6.73 13.26
CA ILE A 105 1.70 7.44 11.99
C ILE A 105 0.35 8.16 12.03
N LYS A 106 0.29 9.34 11.47
CA LYS A 106 -0.94 10.11 11.39
C LYS A 106 -1.17 10.62 9.98
N GLY A 107 -2.38 10.40 9.52
CA GLY A 107 -2.88 10.94 8.28
C GLY A 107 -2.64 10.05 7.05
N ASP A 108 -1.93 8.93 7.18
CA ASP A 108 -1.74 7.96 6.11
C ASP A 108 -3.08 7.44 5.60
N ASP A 109 -3.93 6.92 6.48
CA ASP A 109 -5.27 6.42 6.14
C ASP A 109 -6.15 7.51 5.56
N ILE A 110 -6.09 8.72 6.14
CA ILE A 110 -6.86 9.87 5.67
C ILE A 110 -6.41 10.30 4.27
N TYR A 111 -5.08 10.45 4.06
CA TYR A 111 -4.56 10.87 2.74
C TYR A 111 -4.82 9.82 1.68
N LEU A 112 -4.63 8.53 1.99
CA LEU A 112 -4.97 7.43 1.10
C LEU A 112 -6.45 7.48 0.74
N SER A 113 -7.33 7.59 1.74
CA SER A 113 -8.78 7.61 1.53
C SER A 113 -9.22 8.80 0.69
N LEU A 114 -8.69 9.99 0.98
CA LEU A 114 -9.03 11.21 0.23
C LEU A 114 -8.53 11.15 -1.22
N ASP A 115 -7.30 10.67 -1.43
CA ASP A 115 -6.74 10.57 -2.78
C ASP A 115 -7.48 9.52 -3.61
N MET A 116 -7.76 8.35 -3.06
CA MET A 116 -8.46 7.27 -3.75
C MET A 116 -9.90 7.68 -4.11
N LEU A 117 -10.64 8.29 -3.17
CA LEU A 117 -12.00 8.76 -3.42
C LEU A 117 -12.03 9.94 -4.39
N ARG A 118 -11.15 10.95 -4.20
CA ARG A 118 -11.03 12.09 -5.12
C ARG A 118 -10.77 11.65 -6.55
N ASP A 119 -9.87 10.68 -6.74
CA ASP A 119 -9.50 10.19 -8.05
C ASP A 119 -10.61 9.35 -8.68
N ALA A 120 -11.44 8.65 -7.88
CA ALA A 120 -12.68 8.01 -8.33
C ALA A 120 -13.71 9.03 -8.84
N CYS A 121 -14.02 10.05 -8.02
CA CYS A 121 -14.98 11.11 -8.37
C CYS A 121 -14.53 11.92 -9.60
N LYS A 122 -13.22 12.03 -9.85
CA LYS A 122 -12.66 12.70 -11.05
C LYS A 122 -12.50 11.78 -12.27
N ASP A 123 -13.01 10.57 -12.20
CA ASP A 123 -12.90 9.57 -13.27
C ASP A 123 -11.46 9.33 -13.77
N LYS A 124 -10.48 9.33 -12.88
CA LYS A 124 -9.08 9.14 -13.27
C LYS A 124 -8.72 7.68 -13.54
N TYR A 125 -9.46 6.74 -12.97
CA TYR A 125 -9.25 5.30 -13.14
C TYR A 125 -10.59 4.56 -13.27
N ASP A 126 -10.53 3.36 -13.81
CA ASP A 126 -11.67 2.44 -13.88
C ASP A 126 -11.63 1.42 -12.72
N LYS A 127 -10.41 1.08 -12.27
CA LYS A 127 -10.18 0.15 -11.17
C LYS A 127 -9.09 0.68 -10.23
N ALA A 128 -9.37 0.64 -8.93
CA ALA A 128 -8.37 0.86 -7.89
C ALA A 128 -7.86 -0.48 -7.35
N ILE A 129 -6.55 -0.56 -7.12
CA ILE A 129 -5.92 -1.63 -6.36
C ILE A 129 -5.49 -1.05 -5.02
N LEU A 130 -6.11 -1.53 -3.94
CA LEU A 130 -5.74 -1.19 -2.56
C LEU A 130 -4.83 -2.28 -2.01
N VAL A 131 -3.62 -1.88 -1.60
CA VAL A 131 -2.64 -2.78 -0.97
C VAL A 131 -2.62 -2.48 0.54
N SER A 132 -3.59 -3.00 1.25
CA SER A 132 -3.77 -2.95 2.71
C SER A 132 -4.80 -3.97 3.15
N GLY A 133 -4.68 -4.45 4.39
CA GLY A 133 -5.68 -5.29 5.07
C GLY A 133 -6.51 -4.52 6.10
N ASP A 134 -6.26 -3.21 6.26
CA ASP A 134 -6.88 -2.42 7.31
C ASP A 134 -8.40 -2.26 7.11
N GLY A 135 -9.17 -2.61 8.15
CA GLY A 135 -10.63 -2.52 8.16
C GLY A 135 -11.16 -1.09 8.07
N ASP A 136 -10.37 -0.09 8.44
CA ASP A 136 -10.76 1.32 8.37
C ASP A 136 -11.02 1.76 6.92
N PHE A 137 -10.45 1.07 5.93
CA PHE A 137 -10.72 1.30 4.51
C PHE A 137 -12.01 0.63 3.99
N ALA A 138 -12.71 -0.17 4.78
CA ALA A 138 -13.91 -0.86 4.31
C ALA A 138 -14.99 0.13 3.81
N GLN A 139 -15.19 1.24 4.53
CA GLN A 139 -16.15 2.27 4.13
C GLN A 139 -15.68 3.04 2.89
N LEU A 140 -14.37 3.29 2.74
CA LEU A 140 -13.79 3.89 1.54
C LEU A 140 -14.09 3.03 0.30
N VAL A 141 -13.86 1.72 0.40
CA VAL A 141 -14.12 0.77 -0.70
C VAL A 141 -15.58 0.83 -1.13
N ASP A 142 -16.51 0.88 -0.18
CA ASP A 142 -17.94 1.01 -0.48
C ASP A 142 -18.26 2.31 -1.23
N TYR A 143 -17.68 3.45 -0.81
CA TYR A 143 -17.88 4.73 -1.52
C TYR A 143 -17.29 4.72 -2.92
N VAL A 144 -16.07 4.23 -3.09
CA VAL A 144 -15.40 4.16 -4.40
C VAL A 144 -16.19 3.28 -5.38
N ARG A 145 -16.77 2.18 -4.90
CA ARG A 145 -17.64 1.31 -5.70
C ARG A 145 -18.96 2.01 -6.08
N LYS A 146 -19.53 2.83 -5.20
CA LYS A 146 -20.71 3.65 -5.51
C LYS A 146 -20.44 4.70 -6.59
N GLU A 147 -19.19 5.15 -6.73
CA GLU A 147 -18.74 5.97 -7.86
C GLU A 147 -18.55 5.16 -9.17
N GLY A 148 -18.98 3.90 -9.20
CA GLY A 148 -18.92 3.04 -10.39
C GLY A 148 -17.51 2.50 -10.69
N LYS A 149 -16.59 2.50 -9.70
CA LYS A 149 -15.23 1.99 -9.88
C LYS A 149 -15.09 0.60 -9.28
N ASP A 150 -14.28 -0.25 -9.94
CA ASP A 150 -13.88 -1.53 -9.34
C ASP A 150 -12.82 -1.31 -8.26
N VAL A 151 -12.86 -2.14 -7.20
CA VAL A 151 -11.82 -2.18 -6.17
C VAL A 151 -11.33 -3.61 -5.98
N GLU A 152 -10.03 -3.81 -6.16
CA GLU A 152 -9.32 -5.05 -5.82
C GLU A 152 -8.43 -4.80 -4.61
N VAL A 153 -8.46 -5.72 -3.63
CA VAL A 153 -7.66 -5.64 -2.40
C VAL A 153 -6.55 -6.69 -2.45
N TYR A 154 -5.32 -6.25 -2.23
CA TYR A 154 -4.16 -7.12 -2.02
C TYR A 154 -3.70 -7.00 -0.57
N ALA A 155 -3.74 -8.08 0.18
CA ALA A 155 -3.51 -8.02 1.62
C ALA A 155 -2.84 -9.28 2.20
N PHE A 156 -2.21 -9.11 3.36
CA PHE A 156 -1.67 -10.23 4.15
C PHE A 156 -2.78 -10.78 5.03
N LYS A 157 -3.03 -12.09 4.94
CA LYS A 157 -4.17 -12.74 5.57
C LYS A 157 -4.30 -12.44 7.07
N GLU A 158 -3.18 -12.43 7.78
CA GLU A 158 -3.12 -12.25 9.24
C GLU A 158 -3.46 -10.83 9.71
N LEU A 159 -3.40 -9.85 8.80
CA LEU A 159 -3.68 -8.43 9.10
C LEU A 159 -4.93 -7.90 8.40
N THR A 160 -5.79 -8.81 7.89
CA THR A 160 -6.89 -8.39 7.04
C THR A 160 -8.23 -8.48 7.73
N SER A 161 -8.98 -7.39 7.69
CA SER A 161 -10.36 -7.32 8.12
C SER A 161 -11.28 -8.05 7.15
N VAL A 162 -12.19 -8.85 7.70
CA VAL A 162 -13.25 -9.55 6.95
C VAL A 162 -14.19 -8.54 6.27
N ASP A 163 -14.49 -7.43 6.94
CA ASP A 163 -15.37 -6.39 6.39
C ASP A 163 -14.77 -5.75 5.14
N LEU A 164 -13.45 -5.48 5.13
CA LEU A 164 -12.77 -4.94 3.96
C LEU A 164 -12.87 -5.85 2.75
N ILE A 165 -12.57 -7.14 2.90
CA ILE A 165 -12.61 -8.09 1.77
C ILE A 165 -14.03 -8.35 1.26
N ASN A 166 -15.03 -8.30 2.15
CA ASN A 166 -16.44 -8.45 1.76
C ASN A 166 -16.96 -7.28 0.92
N LYS A 167 -16.40 -6.09 1.10
CA LYS A 167 -16.75 -4.89 0.32
C LYS A 167 -16.00 -4.76 -1.00
N ALA A 168 -14.87 -5.41 -1.16
CA ALA A 168 -14.08 -5.39 -2.39
C ALA A 168 -14.76 -6.20 -3.52
N ASN A 169 -14.49 -5.84 -4.78
CA ASN A 169 -14.92 -6.65 -5.93
C ASN A 169 -14.17 -7.97 -5.98
N LYS A 170 -12.86 -7.93 -5.65
CA LYS A 170 -11.98 -9.10 -5.54
C LYS A 170 -10.94 -8.85 -4.46
N HIS A 171 -10.42 -9.93 -3.87
CA HIS A 171 -9.26 -9.85 -2.99
C HIS A 171 -8.24 -10.92 -3.34
N PHE A 172 -6.97 -10.63 -3.05
CA PHE A 172 -5.82 -11.50 -3.32
C PHE A 172 -4.90 -11.51 -2.10
N TRP A 173 -4.43 -12.70 -1.73
CA TRP A 173 -3.50 -12.83 -0.62
C TRP A 173 -2.07 -12.60 -1.06
N ILE A 174 -1.38 -11.72 -0.34
CA ILE A 174 0.08 -11.56 -0.45
C ILE A 174 0.69 -12.64 0.45
N ASP A 175 0.97 -13.79 -0.14
CA ASP A 175 1.55 -14.93 0.54
C ASP A 175 3.09 -14.98 0.40
N LYS A 176 3.70 -15.94 1.09
CA LYS A 176 5.16 -16.17 1.03
C LYS A 176 5.67 -16.42 -0.39
N LYS A 177 4.89 -17.08 -1.25
CA LYS A 177 5.26 -17.37 -2.64
C LYS A 177 5.32 -16.07 -3.45
N MET A 178 4.30 -15.23 -3.31
CA MET A 178 4.25 -13.91 -3.95
C MET A 178 5.39 -13.02 -3.45
N VAL A 179 5.62 -12.93 -2.13
CA VAL A 179 6.72 -12.13 -1.56
C VAL A 179 8.07 -12.58 -2.08
N ASN A 180 8.35 -13.87 -2.11
CA ASN A 180 9.63 -14.41 -2.60
C ASN A 180 9.89 -14.10 -4.09
N LYS A 181 8.84 -13.94 -4.89
CA LYS A 181 8.96 -13.60 -6.32
C LYS A 181 9.51 -12.19 -6.53
N PHE A 182 9.20 -11.28 -5.62
CA PHE A 182 9.58 -9.85 -5.70
C PHE A 182 10.62 -9.43 -4.67
N PHE A 183 11.11 -10.37 -3.87
CA PHE A 183 12.11 -10.06 -2.85
C PHE A 183 13.52 -10.13 -3.45
N TRP A 184 14.28 -9.06 -3.27
CA TRP A 184 15.67 -9.04 -3.73
C TRP A 184 16.49 -9.98 -2.85
N ARG A 185 16.89 -11.10 -3.40
CA ARG A 185 17.90 -11.95 -2.78
C ARG A 185 19.24 -11.23 -2.98
N GLY A 186 19.74 -10.60 -1.92
CA GLY A 186 21.09 -10.04 -1.96
C GLY A 186 22.08 -11.11 -2.39
N LYS A 187 22.89 -10.76 -3.41
CA LYS A 187 24.10 -11.50 -3.74
C LYS A 187 25.13 -11.26 -2.64
#